data_6ec10e7531d2474e77ba1acefbb8714b
#
_entry.id   6ec10e7531d2474e77ba1acefbb8714b
#
_cell.length_a   1.000
_cell.length_b   1.000
_cell.length_c   1.000
_cell.angle_alpha   90.00
_cell.angle_beta   90.00
_cell.angle_gamma   90.00
#
_symmetry.space_group_name_H-M   'P 1'
#
loop_
_entity.id
_entity.type
_entity.pdbx_description
1 polymer ?
#
loop_
_entity_poly.entity_id
_entity_poly.type
_entity_poly.pdbx_seq_one_letter_code
_entity_poly.pdbx_strand_id
1 'polypeptide(L)'
;MKIIAAVLQLKPQGSVAENLLHAQSLLHEAAEAGAQLAVLPENFAYYGQADFLAAGRAESDDSGPVRQFLARQAKQHGLWLVGGTLPEAESKPRSFARCYVFSPQAEAVAHYDKIHLFDADVASQEGKSAYRESDDFSAGELVKTVPTELGVLGLTVCYDLRFAELFRRLANLGAEIITVPSAFTAITGEAHWQVLLRARAIENQLFVLGANMVDRCHETRGLWGGSAIIDPWGNVLASLDDQPGIAVAEIDLDLIGQHRSKMPTAQHRKLI
;
A
#
# COMPACT_ATOMS: atom_id res chain seq x y z
N MET A 1 0.46 22.96 1.73
CA MET A 1 -0.91 22.40 1.86
C MET A 1 -0.86 21.28 2.90
N LYS A 2 -1.78 21.32 3.88
CA LYS A 2 -1.85 20.30 4.94
C LYS A 2 -3.05 19.38 4.73
N ILE A 3 -2.83 18.09 4.91
CA ILE A 3 -3.88 17.07 4.84
C ILE A 3 -3.71 16.07 5.99
N ILE A 4 -4.77 15.38 6.37
CA ILE A 4 -4.72 14.28 7.33
C ILE A 4 -4.74 12.97 6.55
N ALA A 5 -3.72 12.15 6.74
CA ALA A 5 -3.59 10.84 6.11
C ALA A 5 -3.65 9.71 7.14
N ALA A 6 -4.23 8.59 6.77
CA ALA A 6 -4.28 7.38 7.57
C ALA A 6 -3.71 6.17 6.81
N VAL A 7 -2.96 5.32 7.51
CA VAL A 7 -2.59 3.99 7.06
C VAL A 7 -3.25 2.96 7.97
N LEU A 8 -3.86 1.94 7.37
CA LEU A 8 -4.59 0.91 8.09
C LEU A 8 -3.72 -0.33 8.24
N GLN A 9 -3.80 -0.97 9.40
CA GLN A 9 -3.15 -2.24 9.70
C GLN A 9 -4.22 -3.27 10.04
N LEU A 10 -4.37 -4.27 9.18
CA LEU A 10 -5.37 -5.32 9.37
C LEU A 10 -4.71 -6.65 9.76
N LYS A 11 -5.44 -7.41 10.58
CA LYS A 11 -5.13 -8.83 10.81
C LYS A 11 -6.05 -9.66 9.92
N PRO A 12 -5.53 -10.66 9.17
CA PRO A 12 -6.38 -11.56 8.39
C PRO A 12 -7.42 -12.26 9.26
N GLN A 13 -8.66 -12.32 8.77
CA GLN A 13 -9.76 -13.06 9.38
C GLN A 13 -10.04 -14.35 8.59
N GLY A 14 -10.99 -15.16 9.07
CA GLY A 14 -11.31 -16.45 8.46
C GLY A 14 -12.03 -16.39 7.10
N SER A 15 -12.58 -15.23 6.73
CA SER A 15 -13.33 -15.08 5.49
C SER A 15 -13.22 -13.67 4.90
N VAL A 16 -13.53 -13.56 3.60
CA VAL A 16 -13.61 -12.25 2.91
C VAL A 16 -14.59 -11.32 3.62
N ALA A 17 -15.76 -11.83 4.01
CA ALA A 17 -16.78 -11.01 4.68
C ALA A 17 -16.27 -10.43 6.01
N GLU A 18 -15.57 -11.22 6.83
CA GLU A 18 -15.00 -10.76 8.09
C GLU A 18 -13.85 -9.78 7.86
N ASN A 19 -13.01 -9.97 6.84
CA ASN A 19 -11.99 -9.03 6.43
C ASN A 19 -12.58 -7.68 6.04
N LEU A 20 -13.68 -7.68 5.27
CA LEU A 20 -14.38 -6.46 4.87
C LEU A 20 -15.01 -5.73 6.06
N LEU A 21 -15.61 -6.46 7.02
CA LEU A 21 -16.15 -5.86 8.25
C LEU A 21 -15.02 -5.22 9.08
N HIS A 22 -13.89 -5.88 9.21
CA HIS A 22 -12.73 -5.32 9.92
C HIS A 22 -12.19 -4.07 9.20
N ALA A 23 -12.03 -4.12 7.88
CA ALA A 23 -11.62 -2.96 7.09
C ALA A 23 -12.61 -1.78 7.22
N GLN A 24 -13.91 -2.06 7.23
CA GLN A 24 -14.96 -1.06 7.42
C GLN A 24 -14.84 -0.36 8.77
N SER A 25 -14.60 -1.10 9.85
CA SER A 25 -14.42 -0.51 11.19
C SER A 25 -13.22 0.46 11.20
N LEU A 26 -12.08 0.03 10.68
CA LEU A 26 -10.88 0.87 10.66
C LEU A 26 -10.99 2.08 9.71
N LEU A 27 -11.72 1.96 8.59
CA LEU A 27 -12.01 3.10 7.71
C LEU A 27 -12.92 4.12 8.38
N HIS A 28 -13.90 3.65 9.16
CA HIS A 28 -14.75 4.52 9.98
C HIS A 28 -13.91 5.26 11.04
N GLU A 29 -13.07 4.56 11.77
CA GLU A 29 -12.15 5.17 12.76
C GLU A 29 -11.21 6.20 12.11
N ALA A 30 -10.67 5.91 10.91
CA ALA A 30 -9.84 6.87 10.17
C ALA A 30 -10.62 8.14 9.78
N ALA A 31 -11.87 7.98 9.33
CA ALA A 31 -12.74 9.11 9.01
C ALA A 31 -13.08 9.96 10.25
N GLU A 32 -13.41 9.33 11.38
CA GLU A 32 -13.65 10.02 12.64
C GLU A 32 -12.41 10.77 13.15
N ALA A 33 -11.19 10.26 12.84
CA ALA A 33 -9.95 10.95 13.12
C ALA A 33 -9.65 12.10 12.12
N GLY A 34 -10.54 12.36 11.17
CA GLY A 34 -10.44 13.45 10.20
C GLY A 34 -9.57 13.14 8.98
N ALA A 35 -9.27 11.86 8.70
CA ALA A 35 -8.50 11.50 7.52
C ALA A 35 -9.21 11.94 6.22
N GLN A 36 -8.41 12.42 5.28
CA GLN A 36 -8.84 12.77 3.92
C GLN A 36 -8.30 11.76 2.90
N LEU A 37 -7.18 11.10 3.24
CA LEU A 37 -6.54 10.03 2.48
C LEU A 37 -6.39 8.80 3.38
N ALA A 38 -6.85 7.63 2.94
CA ALA A 38 -6.65 6.37 3.63
C ALA A 38 -5.99 5.32 2.71
N VAL A 39 -5.10 4.50 3.27
CA VAL A 39 -4.40 3.43 2.55
C VAL A 39 -4.67 2.11 3.25
N LEU A 40 -5.26 1.15 2.52
CA LEU A 40 -5.45 -0.24 2.94
C LEU A 40 -4.21 -1.09 2.58
N PRO A 41 -3.93 -2.18 3.30
CA PRO A 41 -2.82 -3.08 3.00
C PRO A 41 -3.09 -4.00 1.81
N GLU A 42 -2.04 -4.64 1.31
CA GLU A 42 -2.07 -5.62 0.23
C GLU A 42 -2.94 -6.82 0.60
N ASN A 43 -3.75 -7.30 -0.33
CA ASN A 43 -4.61 -8.50 -0.20
C ASN A 43 -5.53 -8.49 1.03
N PHE A 44 -5.86 -7.32 1.58
CA PHE A 44 -6.58 -7.19 2.85
C PHE A 44 -7.87 -8.01 2.91
N ALA A 45 -8.58 -8.16 1.79
CA ALA A 45 -9.82 -8.92 1.70
C ALA A 45 -9.59 -10.43 1.46
N TYR A 46 -8.57 -10.77 0.68
CA TYR A 46 -8.34 -12.13 0.17
C TYR A 46 -7.13 -12.85 0.78
N TYR A 47 -6.45 -12.25 1.75
CA TYR A 47 -5.29 -12.90 2.37
C TYR A 47 -5.69 -14.24 3.03
N GLY A 48 -4.93 -15.29 2.71
CA GLY A 48 -5.23 -16.65 3.20
C GLY A 48 -6.28 -17.42 2.37
N GLN A 49 -6.86 -16.81 1.33
CA GLN A 49 -7.75 -17.51 0.40
C GLN A 49 -6.94 -18.32 -0.62
N ALA A 50 -7.45 -19.50 -0.96
CA ALA A 50 -6.67 -20.47 -1.76
C ALA A 50 -6.78 -20.28 -3.28
N ASP A 51 -7.77 -19.52 -3.79
CA ASP A 51 -8.04 -19.41 -5.23
C ASP A 51 -8.13 -17.93 -5.66
N PHE A 52 -6.94 -17.33 -5.90
CA PHE A 52 -6.84 -15.96 -6.40
C PHE A 52 -7.38 -15.80 -7.83
N LEU A 53 -7.41 -16.86 -8.64
CA LEU A 53 -7.95 -16.76 -9.99
C LEU A 53 -9.49 -16.70 -9.97
N ALA A 54 -10.15 -17.51 -9.13
CA ALA A 54 -11.59 -17.43 -8.95
C ALA A 54 -12.02 -16.09 -8.34
N ALA A 55 -11.30 -15.62 -7.32
CA ALA A 55 -11.50 -14.29 -6.73
C ALA A 55 -11.31 -13.18 -7.78
N GLY A 56 -10.26 -13.28 -8.60
CA GLY A 56 -9.97 -12.30 -9.65
C GLY A 56 -11.03 -12.25 -10.75
N ARG A 57 -11.66 -13.38 -11.07
CA ARG A 57 -12.81 -13.40 -12.00
C ARG A 57 -14.05 -12.73 -11.41
N ALA A 58 -14.26 -12.86 -10.11
CA ALA A 58 -15.35 -12.19 -9.41
C ALA A 58 -15.16 -10.67 -9.32
N GLU A 59 -13.91 -10.18 -9.37
CA GLU A 59 -13.55 -8.76 -9.33
C GLU A 59 -13.32 -8.12 -10.72
N SER A 60 -13.43 -8.90 -11.82
CA SER A 60 -13.00 -8.50 -13.17
C SER A 60 -13.83 -7.40 -13.82
N ASP A 61 -14.93 -6.99 -13.21
CA ASP A 61 -15.77 -5.90 -13.68
C ASP A 61 -16.17 -4.95 -12.54
N ASP A 62 -16.90 -3.87 -12.87
CA ASP A 62 -17.35 -2.89 -11.89
C ASP A 62 -18.32 -3.45 -10.84
N SER A 63 -18.81 -4.69 -11.00
CA SER A 63 -19.69 -5.35 -10.06
C SER A 63 -18.95 -6.16 -8.99
N GLY A 64 -17.63 -6.25 -9.07
CA GLY A 64 -16.79 -6.98 -8.11
C GLY A 64 -17.09 -6.60 -6.65
N PRO A 65 -17.32 -7.59 -5.76
CA PRO A 65 -17.84 -7.30 -4.42
C PRO A 65 -16.89 -6.46 -3.57
N VAL A 66 -15.58 -6.70 -3.64
CA VAL A 66 -14.58 -5.91 -2.89
C VAL A 66 -14.39 -4.55 -3.53
N ARG A 67 -14.36 -4.48 -4.86
CA ARG A 67 -14.28 -3.21 -5.59
C ARG A 67 -15.47 -2.30 -5.27
N GLN A 68 -16.70 -2.85 -5.25
CA GLN A 68 -17.89 -2.11 -4.81
C GLN A 68 -17.84 -1.71 -3.34
N PHE A 69 -17.31 -2.56 -2.48
CA PHE A 69 -17.09 -2.22 -1.07
C PHE A 69 -16.18 -0.99 -0.96
N LEU A 70 -15.04 -0.98 -1.63
CA LEU A 70 -14.09 0.15 -1.61
C LEU A 70 -14.74 1.45 -2.11
N ALA A 71 -15.47 1.40 -3.23
CA ALA A 71 -16.19 2.55 -3.77
C ALA A 71 -17.22 3.11 -2.77
N ARG A 72 -18.00 2.21 -2.12
CA ARG A 72 -18.96 2.63 -1.09
C ARG A 72 -18.28 3.25 0.12
N GLN A 73 -17.16 2.67 0.60
CA GLN A 73 -16.44 3.21 1.76
C GLN A 73 -15.81 4.58 1.46
N ALA A 74 -15.21 4.76 0.27
CA ALA A 74 -14.69 6.05 -0.17
C ALA A 74 -15.77 7.13 -0.14
N LYS A 75 -16.95 6.84 -0.69
CA LYS A 75 -18.09 7.78 -0.73
C LYS A 75 -18.70 8.03 0.65
N GLN A 76 -18.92 6.97 1.43
CA GLN A 76 -19.56 7.06 2.73
C GLN A 76 -18.77 7.96 3.68
N HIS A 77 -17.44 7.91 3.61
CA HIS A 77 -16.53 8.61 4.50
C HIS A 77 -15.89 9.86 3.87
N GLY A 78 -16.18 10.14 2.59
CA GLY A 78 -15.57 11.28 1.88
C GLY A 78 -14.05 11.16 1.72
N LEU A 79 -13.52 9.94 1.61
CA LEU A 79 -12.10 9.63 1.55
C LEU A 79 -11.59 9.49 0.13
N TRP A 80 -10.39 10.03 -0.14
CA TRP A 80 -9.51 9.42 -1.12
C TRP A 80 -9.02 8.10 -0.56
N LEU A 81 -9.29 7.00 -1.27
CA LEU A 81 -9.02 5.65 -0.76
C LEU A 81 -8.08 4.88 -1.71
N VAL A 82 -6.89 4.56 -1.22
CA VAL A 82 -6.00 3.58 -1.87
C VAL A 82 -6.38 2.20 -1.34
N GLY A 83 -6.99 1.41 -2.20
CA GLY A 83 -7.76 0.21 -1.85
C GLY A 83 -6.94 -1.05 -1.56
N GLY A 84 -5.68 -0.93 -1.15
CA GLY A 84 -4.83 -2.10 -0.99
C GLY A 84 -4.61 -2.81 -2.31
N THR A 85 -4.69 -4.14 -2.33
CA THR A 85 -4.80 -4.89 -3.59
C THR A 85 -5.93 -5.89 -3.55
N LEU A 86 -6.51 -6.12 -4.73
CA LEU A 86 -7.36 -7.26 -5.01
C LEU A 86 -6.80 -8.05 -6.20
N PRO A 87 -7.04 -9.38 -6.26
CA PRO A 87 -6.81 -10.12 -7.47
C PRO A 87 -7.78 -9.61 -8.55
N GLU A 88 -7.30 -9.41 -9.77
CA GLU A 88 -8.15 -9.10 -10.92
C GLU A 88 -7.71 -9.90 -12.13
N ALA A 89 -8.57 -10.81 -12.58
CA ALA A 89 -8.34 -11.67 -13.73
C ALA A 89 -9.05 -11.09 -14.95
N GLU A 90 -8.33 -10.30 -15.72
CA GLU A 90 -8.75 -10.03 -17.10
C GLU A 90 -8.75 -11.36 -17.88
N SER A 91 -8.84 -11.37 -19.20
CA SER A 91 -8.82 -12.59 -20.02
C SER A 91 -7.52 -13.42 -19.95
N LYS A 92 -6.71 -13.25 -18.92
CA LYS A 92 -5.40 -13.92 -18.71
C LYS A 92 -5.49 -15.16 -17.82
N PRO A 93 -4.54 -16.09 -17.90
CA PRO A 93 -4.51 -17.30 -17.08
C PRO A 93 -4.18 -17.03 -15.60
N ARG A 94 -3.69 -15.82 -15.25
CA ARG A 94 -3.36 -15.39 -13.89
C ARG A 94 -3.95 -14.02 -13.62
N SER A 95 -4.26 -13.76 -12.35
CA SER A 95 -4.72 -12.45 -11.90
C SER A 95 -3.59 -11.40 -11.87
N PHE A 96 -3.93 -10.12 -11.81
CA PHE A 96 -3.05 -9.06 -11.36
C PHE A 96 -3.29 -8.80 -9.86
N ALA A 97 -2.24 -8.46 -9.11
CA ALA A 97 -2.38 -7.84 -7.80
C ALA A 97 -2.63 -6.35 -8.04
N ARG A 98 -3.91 -5.97 -8.16
CA ARG A 98 -4.33 -4.63 -8.62
C ARG A 98 -4.72 -3.74 -7.45
N CYS A 99 -4.08 -2.57 -7.37
CA CYS A 99 -4.38 -1.51 -6.42
C CYS A 99 -5.23 -0.44 -7.11
N TYR A 100 -6.46 -0.22 -6.63
CA TYR A 100 -7.33 0.86 -7.09
C TYR A 100 -7.21 2.10 -6.22
N VAL A 101 -7.40 3.28 -6.85
CA VAL A 101 -7.59 4.55 -6.16
C VAL A 101 -9.02 5.03 -6.40
N PHE A 102 -9.76 5.24 -5.31
CA PHE A 102 -11.12 5.76 -5.36
C PHE A 102 -11.17 7.20 -4.89
N SER A 103 -11.94 8.03 -5.60
CA SER A 103 -12.27 9.38 -5.17
C SER A 103 -13.36 9.38 -4.09
N PRO A 104 -13.55 10.50 -3.36
CA PRO A 104 -14.69 10.68 -2.45
C PRO A 104 -16.07 10.55 -3.10
N GLN A 105 -16.14 10.55 -4.43
CA GLN A 105 -17.37 10.35 -5.20
C GLN A 105 -17.62 8.89 -5.57
N ALA A 106 -16.80 7.95 -5.08
CA ALA A 106 -16.81 6.51 -5.40
C ALA A 106 -16.32 6.17 -6.83
N GLU A 107 -15.61 7.06 -7.48
CA GLU A 107 -15.05 6.81 -8.81
C GLU A 107 -13.70 6.10 -8.68
N ALA A 108 -13.51 4.99 -9.38
CA ALA A 108 -12.20 4.35 -9.54
C ALA A 108 -11.37 5.18 -10.55
N VAL A 109 -10.65 6.18 -10.05
CA VAL A 109 -9.94 7.16 -10.89
C VAL A 109 -8.65 6.60 -11.50
N ALA A 110 -8.08 5.57 -10.89
CA ALA A 110 -6.87 4.92 -11.38
C ALA A 110 -6.72 3.51 -10.79
N HIS A 111 -5.88 2.72 -11.43
CA HIS A 111 -5.36 1.49 -10.86
C HIS A 111 -3.86 1.31 -11.15
N TYR A 112 -3.22 0.46 -10.39
CA TYR A 112 -1.83 0.05 -10.53
C TYR A 112 -1.72 -1.47 -10.35
N ASP A 113 -1.12 -2.15 -11.29
CA ASP A 113 -0.79 -3.56 -11.21
C ASP A 113 0.63 -3.71 -10.67
N LYS A 114 0.80 -4.47 -9.61
CA LYS A 114 2.10 -4.71 -8.97
C LYS A 114 3.14 -5.16 -9.99
N ILE A 115 4.26 -4.42 -10.08
CA ILE A 115 5.31 -4.68 -11.06
C ILE A 115 6.22 -5.80 -10.59
N HIS A 116 6.67 -5.77 -9.33
CA HIS A 116 7.63 -6.74 -8.80
C HIS A 116 6.92 -7.78 -7.94
N LEU A 117 6.90 -9.02 -8.44
CA LEU A 117 6.29 -10.15 -7.75
C LEU A 117 7.27 -10.78 -6.76
N PHE A 118 6.76 -11.22 -5.61
CA PHE A 118 7.56 -11.76 -4.52
C PHE A 118 7.85 -13.24 -4.72
N ASP A 119 8.86 -13.54 -5.52
CA ASP A 119 9.43 -14.87 -5.72
C ASP A 119 10.73 -14.95 -4.90
N ALA A 120 10.63 -15.52 -3.69
CA ALA A 120 11.77 -15.55 -2.78
C ALA A 120 11.75 -16.78 -1.86
N ASP A 121 12.94 -17.27 -1.55
CA ASP A 121 13.13 -18.28 -0.52
C ASP A 121 13.57 -17.56 0.76
N VAL A 122 12.64 -17.44 1.72
CA VAL A 122 12.92 -16.78 3.00
C VAL A 122 13.18 -17.85 4.05
N ALA A 123 14.35 -17.81 4.69
CA ALA A 123 14.68 -18.70 5.77
C ALA A 123 13.87 -18.32 7.02
N SER A 124 13.19 -19.28 7.66
CA SER A 124 12.62 -19.17 9.00
C SER A 124 13.42 -20.01 9.99
N GLN A 125 13.20 -19.81 11.29
CA GLN A 125 13.80 -20.67 12.33
C GLN A 125 13.34 -22.14 12.19
N GLU A 126 12.18 -22.38 11.58
CA GLU A 126 11.57 -23.70 11.38
C GLU A 126 11.82 -24.29 9.97
N GLY A 127 12.53 -23.58 9.09
CA GLY A 127 12.82 -24.04 7.73
C GLY A 127 12.79 -22.95 6.68
N LYS A 128 12.77 -23.33 5.40
CA LYS A 128 12.65 -22.39 4.26
C LYS A 128 11.20 -22.30 3.82
N SER A 129 10.64 -21.10 3.83
CA SER A 129 9.37 -20.80 3.16
C SER A 129 9.65 -20.29 1.75
N ALA A 130 9.20 -21.04 0.75
CA ALA A 130 9.25 -20.60 -0.65
C ALA A 130 7.99 -19.78 -0.94
N TYR A 131 8.19 -18.58 -1.43
CA TYR A 131 7.13 -17.73 -1.96
C TYR A 131 7.28 -17.68 -3.48
N ARG A 132 6.19 -17.88 -4.20
CA ARG A 132 6.11 -17.86 -5.66
C ARG A 132 4.84 -17.12 -6.06
N GLU A 133 4.88 -15.80 -5.91
CA GLU A 133 3.73 -14.94 -6.25
C GLU A 133 3.43 -15.01 -7.75
N SER A 134 4.45 -15.27 -8.57
CA SER A 134 4.30 -15.44 -10.02
C SER A 134 3.51 -16.70 -10.43
N ASP A 135 3.24 -17.64 -9.51
CA ASP A 135 2.37 -18.79 -9.80
C ASP A 135 0.90 -18.32 -9.93
N ASP A 136 0.48 -17.34 -9.13
CA ASP A 136 -0.89 -16.84 -9.05
C ASP A 136 -1.10 -15.52 -9.81
N PHE A 137 -0.06 -14.67 -9.89
CA PHE A 137 -0.17 -13.32 -10.42
C PHE A 137 0.72 -13.08 -11.63
N SER A 138 0.26 -12.18 -12.51
CA SER A 138 1.03 -11.59 -13.59
C SER A 138 1.62 -10.25 -13.14
N ALA A 139 2.85 -9.97 -13.54
CA ALA A 139 3.48 -8.68 -13.28
C ALA A 139 2.83 -7.55 -14.10
N GLY A 140 2.67 -6.37 -13.47
CA GLY A 140 2.36 -5.13 -14.15
C GLY A 140 3.57 -4.57 -14.89
N GLU A 141 3.33 -3.55 -15.74
CA GLU A 141 4.38 -2.95 -16.57
C GLU A 141 4.46 -1.42 -16.42
N LEU A 142 3.42 -0.79 -15.87
CA LEU A 142 3.25 0.67 -15.90
C LEU A 142 3.50 1.31 -14.54
N VAL A 143 4.44 2.24 -14.50
CA VAL A 143 4.61 3.15 -13.36
C VAL A 143 3.43 4.13 -13.33
N LYS A 144 2.79 4.32 -12.18
CA LYS A 144 1.54 5.06 -12.07
C LYS A 144 1.61 6.17 -11.03
N THR A 145 1.30 7.40 -11.45
CA THR A 145 0.99 8.52 -10.57
C THR A 145 -0.47 8.92 -10.75
N VAL A 146 -1.08 9.47 -9.70
CA VAL A 146 -2.49 9.89 -9.69
C VAL A 146 -2.58 11.30 -9.12
N PRO A 147 -2.87 12.31 -9.94
CA PRO A 147 -3.18 13.64 -9.45
C PRO A 147 -4.49 13.63 -8.64
N THR A 148 -4.46 14.25 -7.48
CA THR A 148 -5.63 14.44 -6.61
C THR A 148 -5.63 15.86 -6.07
N GLU A 149 -6.72 16.30 -5.44
CA GLU A 149 -6.76 17.57 -4.72
C GLU A 149 -5.84 17.58 -3.48
N LEU A 150 -5.40 16.40 -3.05
CA LEU A 150 -4.52 16.21 -1.88
C LEU A 150 -3.04 16.15 -2.26
N GLY A 151 -2.69 16.32 -3.53
CA GLY A 151 -1.34 16.14 -4.08
C GLY A 151 -1.25 14.96 -5.05
N VAL A 152 -0.06 14.70 -5.57
CA VAL A 152 0.17 13.65 -6.55
C VAL A 152 0.58 12.36 -5.84
N LEU A 153 -0.27 11.33 -5.92
CA LEU A 153 0.03 10.00 -5.37
C LEU A 153 0.93 9.22 -6.33
N GLY A 154 1.94 8.52 -5.80
CA GLY A 154 2.72 7.50 -6.48
C GLY A 154 2.31 6.12 -5.96
N LEU A 155 1.96 5.20 -6.86
CA LEU A 155 1.44 3.89 -6.47
C LEU A 155 2.54 2.83 -6.53
N THR A 156 2.66 2.07 -5.44
CA THR A 156 3.52 0.88 -5.31
C THR A 156 2.81 -0.17 -4.46
N VAL A 157 3.29 -1.41 -4.48
CA VAL A 157 2.77 -2.51 -3.66
C VAL A 157 3.91 -3.35 -3.11
N CYS A 158 4.01 -3.46 -1.80
CA CYS A 158 4.78 -4.45 -1.04
C CYS A 158 6.23 -4.66 -1.53
N TYR A 159 6.47 -5.69 -2.32
CA TYR A 159 7.80 -6.04 -2.81
C TYR A 159 8.45 -4.94 -3.66
N ASP A 160 7.63 -4.07 -4.30
CA ASP A 160 8.10 -2.87 -4.99
C ASP A 160 8.98 -1.99 -4.10
N LEU A 161 8.76 -2.01 -2.78
CA LEU A 161 9.54 -1.24 -1.80
C LEU A 161 11.06 -1.51 -1.89
N ARG A 162 11.47 -2.66 -2.41
CA ARG A 162 12.89 -3.02 -2.56
C ARG A 162 13.56 -2.38 -3.77
N PHE A 163 12.81 -1.87 -4.72
CA PHE A 163 13.28 -1.39 -6.01
C PHE A 163 13.32 0.14 -6.05
N ALA A 164 14.46 0.71 -5.64
CA ALA A 164 14.67 2.18 -5.52
C ALA A 164 14.39 2.93 -6.83
N GLU A 165 14.66 2.30 -7.97
CA GLU A 165 14.43 2.84 -9.31
C GLU A 165 12.96 3.15 -9.58
N LEU A 166 12.01 2.34 -9.08
CA LEU A 166 10.59 2.62 -9.20
C LEU A 166 10.22 3.91 -8.45
N PHE A 167 10.67 4.05 -7.21
CA PHE A 167 10.42 5.26 -6.39
C PHE A 167 11.04 6.49 -7.03
N ARG A 168 12.21 6.34 -7.63
CA ARG A 168 12.87 7.43 -8.36
C ARG A 168 12.08 7.85 -9.59
N ARG A 169 11.52 6.89 -10.33
CA ARG A 169 10.65 7.20 -11.48
C ARG A 169 9.38 7.91 -11.05
N LEU A 170 8.73 7.45 -9.97
CA LEU A 170 7.55 8.11 -9.41
C LEU A 170 7.86 9.56 -8.98
N ALA A 171 8.97 9.79 -8.28
CA ALA A 171 9.40 11.14 -7.90
C ALA A 171 9.68 12.04 -9.12
N ASN A 172 10.26 11.50 -10.20
CA ASN A 172 10.48 12.23 -11.46
C ASN A 172 9.16 12.54 -12.19
N LEU A 173 8.12 11.73 -12.00
CA LEU A 173 6.76 11.96 -12.50
C LEU A 173 5.95 12.90 -11.61
N GLY A 174 6.58 13.50 -10.59
CA GLY A 174 5.96 14.50 -9.73
C GLY A 174 5.22 13.95 -8.52
N ALA A 175 5.40 12.67 -8.16
CA ALA A 175 4.80 12.14 -6.94
C ALA A 175 5.28 12.92 -5.70
N GLU A 176 4.34 13.21 -4.81
CA GLU A 176 4.54 13.89 -3.52
C GLU A 176 4.31 12.94 -2.36
N ILE A 177 3.39 12.00 -2.53
CA ILE A 177 3.00 10.98 -1.56
C ILE A 177 3.09 9.62 -2.23
N ILE A 178 3.93 8.72 -1.73
CA ILE A 178 3.97 7.33 -2.21
C ILE A 178 3.23 6.42 -1.24
N THR A 179 2.33 5.61 -1.77
CA THR A 179 1.57 4.61 -1.01
C THR A 179 2.15 3.22 -1.21
N VAL A 180 2.25 2.46 -0.13
CA VAL A 180 2.86 1.12 -0.11
C VAL A 180 1.94 0.13 0.63
N PRO A 181 0.80 -0.27 0.03
CA PRO A 181 0.02 -1.41 0.50
C PRO A 181 0.89 -2.66 0.59
N SER A 182 0.86 -3.39 1.72
CA SER A 182 1.81 -4.49 1.94
C SER A 182 1.23 -5.63 2.78
N ALA A 183 1.79 -6.82 2.56
CA ALA A 183 1.68 -7.99 3.41
C ALA A 183 3.09 -8.55 3.68
N PHE A 184 3.96 -7.73 4.26
CA PHE A 184 5.36 -8.07 4.51
C PHE A 184 5.49 -9.21 5.50
N THR A 185 6.31 -10.21 5.17
CA THR A 185 6.58 -11.32 6.09
C THR A 185 7.23 -10.83 7.38
N ALA A 186 6.95 -11.47 8.51
CA ALA A 186 7.50 -11.08 9.81
C ALA A 186 9.03 -11.00 9.79
N ILE A 187 9.70 -12.00 9.20
CA ILE A 187 11.16 -12.09 9.15
C ILE A 187 11.77 -10.91 8.36
N THR A 188 11.29 -10.69 7.16
CA THR A 188 11.83 -9.59 6.33
C THR A 188 11.32 -8.23 6.79
N GLY A 189 10.17 -8.18 7.42
CA GLY A 189 9.58 -6.96 7.98
C GLY A 189 10.40 -6.42 9.14
N GLU A 190 10.79 -7.28 10.08
CA GLU A 190 11.65 -6.90 11.20
C GLU A 190 12.94 -6.22 10.76
N ALA A 191 13.61 -6.81 9.76
CA ALA A 191 14.91 -6.32 9.32
C ALA A 191 14.82 -5.16 8.31
N HIS A 192 13.77 -5.09 7.47
CA HIS A 192 13.80 -4.24 6.27
C HIS A 192 12.67 -3.20 6.20
N TRP A 193 11.48 -3.47 6.76
CA TRP A 193 10.29 -2.68 6.48
C TRP A 193 10.49 -1.19 6.77
N GLN A 194 10.74 -0.83 8.01
CA GLN A 194 10.85 0.57 8.41
C GLN A 194 12.08 1.25 7.81
N VAL A 195 13.20 0.52 7.69
CA VAL A 195 14.42 1.03 7.07
C VAL A 195 14.17 1.42 5.61
N LEU A 196 13.49 0.56 4.85
CA LEU A 196 13.20 0.83 3.44
C LEU A 196 12.18 1.97 3.27
N LEU A 197 11.08 2.01 4.05
CA LEU A 197 10.13 3.13 3.98
C LEU A 197 10.85 4.46 4.20
N ARG A 198 11.67 4.56 5.23
CA ARG A 198 12.45 5.77 5.52
C ARG A 198 13.46 6.10 4.42
N ALA A 199 14.15 5.08 3.88
CA ALA A 199 15.09 5.28 2.78
C ALA A 199 14.38 5.87 1.55
N ARG A 200 13.20 5.32 1.17
CA ARG A 200 12.42 5.82 0.03
C ARG A 200 11.94 7.26 0.24
N ALA A 201 11.54 7.61 1.45
CA ALA A 201 11.17 8.99 1.80
C ALA A 201 12.37 9.95 1.68
N ILE A 202 13.49 9.60 2.31
CA ILE A 202 14.71 10.44 2.36
C ILE A 202 15.29 10.67 0.96
N GLU A 203 15.53 9.60 0.22
CA GLU A 203 16.24 9.67 -1.08
C GLU A 203 15.43 10.35 -2.19
N ASN A 204 14.09 10.39 -2.06
CA ASN A 204 13.19 11.03 -3.01
C ASN A 204 12.58 12.32 -2.49
N GLN A 205 12.78 12.64 -1.21
CA GLN A 205 12.27 13.84 -0.54
C GLN A 205 10.76 14.00 -0.73
N LEU A 206 9.99 12.97 -0.32
CA LEU A 206 8.54 12.87 -0.41
C LEU A 206 7.96 12.11 0.78
N PHE A 207 6.65 12.16 0.95
CA PHE A 207 5.97 11.36 1.98
C PHE A 207 5.82 9.90 1.55
N VAL A 208 5.94 8.97 2.51
CA VAL A 208 5.69 7.53 2.28
C VAL A 208 4.66 7.03 3.29
N LEU A 209 3.58 6.43 2.79
CA LEU A 209 2.48 5.86 3.53
C LEU A 209 2.51 4.34 3.36
N GLY A 210 3.04 3.62 4.35
CA GLY A 210 3.12 2.16 4.35
C GLY A 210 2.01 1.55 5.18
N ALA A 211 1.03 0.90 4.53
CA ALA A 211 -0.03 0.13 5.17
C ALA A 211 0.28 -1.35 5.09
N ASN A 212 0.33 -2.05 6.21
CA ASN A 212 0.77 -3.45 6.26
C ASN A 212 -0.23 -4.35 6.98
N MET A 213 -0.30 -5.60 6.56
CA MET A 213 -0.98 -6.66 7.31
C MET A 213 -0.17 -7.08 8.53
N VAL A 214 -0.85 -7.51 9.59
CA VAL A 214 -0.20 -7.99 10.83
C VAL A 214 -0.76 -9.34 11.28
N ASP A 215 0.14 -10.30 11.54
CA ASP A 215 -0.11 -11.54 12.25
C ASP A 215 1.22 -12.21 12.61
N ARG A 216 1.96 -11.64 13.55
CA ARG A 216 3.31 -12.13 13.94
C ARG A 216 3.29 -13.51 14.55
N CYS A 217 2.15 -13.93 15.09
CA CYS A 217 2.00 -15.23 15.77
C CYS A 217 1.65 -16.39 14.84
N HIS A 218 1.50 -16.13 13.52
CA HIS A 218 1.19 -17.21 12.58
C HIS A 218 2.40 -18.15 12.41
N GLU A 219 2.20 -19.45 12.63
CA GLU A 219 3.27 -20.45 12.73
C GLU A 219 4.17 -20.54 11.48
N THR A 220 3.62 -20.34 10.29
CA THR A 220 4.36 -20.58 9.03
C THR A 220 4.55 -19.32 8.15
N ARG A 221 3.66 -18.34 8.23
CA ARG A 221 3.64 -17.16 7.35
C ARG A 221 3.29 -15.89 8.11
N GLY A 222 4.02 -15.63 9.19
CA GLY A 222 3.81 -14.42 9.99
C GLY A 222 3.92 -13.13 9.17
N LEU A 223 3.07 -12.16 9.52
CA LEU A 223 3.00 -10.83 8.91
C LEU A 223 3.50 -9.78 9.90
N TRP A 224 4.32 -8.85 9.42
CA TRP A 224 5.09 -7.97 10.31
C TRP A 224 4.25 -6.89 11.01
N GLY A 225 3.28 -6.28 10.33
CA GLY A 225 2.67 -5.05 10.81
C GLY A 225 3.59 -3.84 10.62
N GLY A 226 3.64 -2.96 11.61
CA GLY A 226 4.51 -1.79 11.57
C GLY A 226 4.10 -0.75 10.54
N SER A 227 2.80 -0.63 10.23
CA SER A 227 2.28 0.40 9.33
C SER A 227 2.74 1.78 9.78
N ALA A 228 3.16 2.65 8.86
CA ALA A 228 3.76 3.93 9.22
C ALA A 228 3.56 5.01 8.17
N ILE A 229 3.57 6.27 8.64
CA ILE A 229 3.61 7.49 7.83
C ILE A 229 4.96 8.16 8.04
N ILE A 230 5.71 8.37 6.95
CA ILE A 230 7.08 8.88 6.96
C ILE A 230 7.13 10.21 6.21
N ASP A 231 7.80 11.22 6.78
CA ASP A 231 7.99 12.51 6.15
C ASP A 231 9.20 12.55 5.19
N PRO A 232 9.38 13.61 4.39
CA PRO A 232 10.50 13.74 3.44
C PRO A 232 11.90 13.76 4.09
N TRP A 233 11.99 13.96 5.40
CA TRP A 233 13.27 13.92 6.16
C TRP A 233 13.55 12.53 6.73
N GLY A 234 12.58 11.61 6.66
CA GLY A 234 12.65 10.26 7.20
C GLY A 234 12.18 10.15 8.65
N ASN A 235 11.50 11.17 9.19
CA ASN A 235 10.86 11.06 10.48
C ASN A 235 9.61 10.20 10.37
N VAL A 236 9.38 9.34 11.37
CA VAL A 236 8.14 8.60 11.54
C VAL A 236 7.14 9.54 12.22
N LEU A 237 6.11 9.97 11.48
CA LEU A 237 5.07 10.87 11.99
C LEU A 237 4.04 10.10 12.82
N ALA A 238 3.69 8.88 12.37
CA ALA A 238 2.83 7.95 13.08
C ALA A 238 3.19 6.53 12.68
N SER A 239 3.03 5.58 13.59
CA SER A 239 3.23 4.15 13.31
C SER A 239 2.42 3.28 14.24
N LEU A 240 2.16 2.04 13.78
CA LEU A 240 1.61 0.94 14.57
C LEU A 240 2.70 -0.09 14.83
N ASP A 241 2.47 -0.93 15.83
CA ASP A 241 3.33 -2.05 16.17
C ASP A 241 2.78 -3.37 15.59
N ASP A 242 2.36 -4.28 16.47
CA ASP A 242 1.92 -5.64 16.16
C ASP A 242 0.42 -5.87 16.38
N GLN A 243 -0.36 -4.79 16.56
CA GLN A 243 -1.81 -4.86 16.71
C GLN A 243 -2.52 -4.22 15.52
N PRO A 244 -3.69 -4.73 15.11
CA PRO A 244 -4.55 -4.06 14.15
C PRO A 244 -4.93 -2.65 14.63
N GLY A 245 -5.16 -1.73 13.68
CA GLY A 245 -5.55 -0.37 14.00
C GLY A 245 -5.26 0.61 12.87
N ILE A 246 -5.25 1.90 13.21
CA ILE A 246 -4.95 3.00 12.30
C ILE A 246 -3.77 3.83 12.83
N ALA A 247 -2.87 4.25 11.95
CA ALA A 247 -1.92 5.32 12.24
C ALA A 247 -2.32 6.55 11.42
N VAL A 248 -2.47 7.69 12.10
CA VAL A 248 -2.97 8.94 11.50
C VAL A 248 -1.97 10.06 11.76
N ALA A 249 -1.69 10.85 10.73
CA ALA A 249 -0.85 12.04 10.86
C ALA A 249 -1.30 13.17 9.94
N GLU A 250 -1.11 14.41 10.38
CA GLU A 250 -1.09 15.57 9.49
C GLU A 250 0.20 15.54 8.68
N ILE A 251 0.07 15.64 7.35
CA ILE A 251 1.22 15.80 6.43
C ILE A 251 1.15 17.15 5.75
N ASP A 252 2.26 17.88 5.78
CA ASP A 252 2.39 19.20 5.15
C ASP A 252 3.24 19.11 3.89
N LEU A 253 2.59 19.13 2.73
CA LEU A 253 3.27 19.00 1.42
C LEU A 253 4.28 20.12 1.14
N ASP A 254 4.16 21.27 1.81
CA ASP A 254 5.12 22.37 1.65
C ASP A 254 6.52 21.99 2.15
N LEU A 255 6.64 21.01 3.04
CA LEU A 255 7.92 20.45 3.49
C LEU A 255 8.75 19.86 2.34
N ILE A 256 8.09 19.28 1.31
CA ILE A 256 8.77 18.75 0.12
C ILE A 256 9.60 19.84 -0.55
N GLY A 257 8.97 20.97 -0.85
CA GLY A 257 9.64 22.13 -1.46
C GLY A 257 10.73 22.70 -0.58
N GLN A 258 10.48 22.79 0.74
CA GLN A 258 11.46 23.27 1.71
C GLN A 258 12.72 22.37 1.79
N HIS A 259 12.54 21.05 1.79
CA HIS A 259 13.67 20.12 1.82
C HIS A 259 14.43 20.13 0.50
N ARG A 260 13.73 20.10 -0.65
CA ARG A 260 14.36 20.15 -1.98
C ARG A 260 15.14 21.44 -2.23
N SER A 261 14.67 22.58 -1.70
CA SER A 261 15.41 23.86 -1.82
C SER A 261 16.68 23.89 -0.99
N LYS A 262 16.67 23.30 0.21
CA LYS A 262 17.84 23.25 1.10
C LYS A 262 18.87 22.19 0.70
N MET A 263 18.40 21.06 0.17
CA MET A 263 19.24 19.93 -0.24
C MET A 263 18.74 19.36 -1.58
N PRO A 264 19.10 19.99 -2.71
CA PRO A 264 18.55 19.63 -4.03
C PRO A 264 19.20 18.37 -4.62
N THR A 265 19.04 17.23 -3.94
CA THR A 265 19.65 15.94 -4.30
C THR A 265 19.28 15.49 -5.70
N ALA A 266 18.04 15.76 -6.15
CA ALA A 266 17.60 15.43 -7.49
C ALA A 266 18.40 16.14 -8.59
N GLN A 267 18.84 17.41 -8.33
CA GLN A 267 19.67 18.18 -9.27
C GLN A 267 21.15 17.78 -9.21
N HIS A 268 21.61 17.21 -8.09
CA HIS A 268 22.99 16.79 -7.92
C HIS A 268 23.27 15.40 -8.50
N ARG A 269 22.26 14.67 -8.96
CA ARG A 269 22.45 13.35 -9.57
C ARG A 269 23.31 13.44 -10.82
N LYS A 270 24.25 12.51 -10.96
CA LYS A 270 25.14 12.36 -12.13
C LYS A 270 24.81 11.12 -12.97
N LEU A 271 24.22 10.11 -12.33
CA LEU A 271 23.77 8.89 -13.00
C LEU A 271 22.26 8.99 -13.23
N ILE A 272 21.82 8.70 -14.46
CA ILE A 272 20.41 8.75 -14.88
C ILE A 272 19.92 7.34 -15.14
#